data_5f51f703380ad5b45566efca22c42a6c
#
_entry.id   5f51f703380ad5b45566efca22c42a6c
#
_cell.length_a   1.000
_cell.length_b   1.000
_cell.length_c   1.000
_cell.angle_alpha   90.00
_cell.angle_beta   90.00
_cell.angle_gamma   90.00
#
_symmetry.space_group_name_H-M   'P 1'
#
loop_
_entity.id
_entity.type
_entity.pdbx_description
1 polymer ?
#
loop_
_entity_poly.entity_id
_entity_poly.type
_entity_poly.pdbx_seq_one_letter_code
_entity_poly.pdbx_strand_id
1 'polypeptide(L)'
;EIRYLGLEFGIGSYKTNPPNKVFEQRYGDCKDKSLLMVKMLEELDIKAYPMLVNSTLKNTILELPPSPEFFDHCVVKVVDNNDNLMYFDPTLSEQSGTYKNRHFPNYEYGLVVDKTIKSFDTIISNSDNTVYIYEEYDIKDLKGKATLNVKTTYTDVEADRMRYVIKNTAKTSFHNELENFYAQYHNNVRMRKNPVIEDNKDINELIIKEF
;
A
#
# COMPACT_ATOMS: atom_id res chain seq x y z
N GLU A 1 -4.29 4.33 -15.27
CA GLU A 1 -3.43 3.59 -14.32
C GLU A 1 -2.06 3.33 -14.95
N ILE A 2 -0.98 3.52 -14.18
CA ILE A 2 0.40 3.19 -14.57
C ILE A 2 0.84 2.00 -13.73
N ARG A 3 1.14 0.87 -14.37
CA ARG A 3 1.57 -0.35 -13.69
C ARG A 3 2.97 -0.17 -13.11
N TYR A 4 3.20 -0.66 -11.89
CA TYR A 4 4.55 -0.78 -11.36
C TYR A 4 5.26 -2.00 -11.98
N LEU A 5 6.46 -1.79 -12.49
CA LEU A 5 7.29 -2.84 -13.07
C LEU A 5 8.76 -2.53 -12.76
N GLY A 6 9.31 -3.20 -11.75
CA GLY A 6 10.68 -3.02 -11.28
C GLY A 6 11.70 -3.73 -12.17
N LEU A 7 11.86 -3.27 -13.40
CA LEU A 7 12.89 -3.76 -14.32
C LEU A 7 14.11 -2.82 -14.27
N GLU A 8 15.01 -3.11 -13.36
CA GLU A 8 16.20 -2.28 -13.08
C GLU A 8 17.46 -2.93 -13.64
N PHE A 9 17.63 -2.87 -14.98
CA PHE A 9 18.82 -3.40 -15.66
C PHE A 9 19.68 -2.28 -16.26
N GLY A 10 20.99 -2.36 -16.02
CA GLY A 10 21.96 -1.46 -16.62
C GLY A 10 21.69 0.01 -16.26
N ILE A 11 21.70 0.90 -17.26
CA ILE A 11 21.44 2.34 -17.03
C ILE A 11 20.04 2.62 -16.47
N GLY A 12 19.09 1.72 -16.71
CA GLY A 12 17.73 1.82 -16.14
C GLY A 12 17.67 1.71 -14.63
N SER A 13 18.72 1.20 -13.96
CA SER A 13 18.80 1.19 -12.49
C SER A 13 18.89 2.61 -11.90
N TYR A 14 19.45 3.56 -12.65
CA TYR A 14 19.71 4.93 -12.17
C TYR A 14 18.97 6.00 -12.96
N LYS A 15 18.73 5.79 -14.24
CA LYS A 15 18.14 6.77 -15.13
C LYS A 15 16.63 6.54 -15.29
N THR A 16 15.84 7.56 -14.97
CA THR A 16 14.39 7.56 -15.21
C THR A 16 14.08 7.63 -16.71
N ASN A 17 12.97 7.00 -17.11
CA ASN A 17 12.36 7.27 -18.40
C ASN A 17 11.68 8.66 -18.40
N PRO A 18 11.62 9.35 -19.56
CA PRO A 18 10.86 10.59 -19.67
C PRO A 18 9.38 10.39 -19.27
N PRO A 19 8.76 11.32 -18.53
CA PRO A 19 7.38 11.16 -18.05
C PRO A 19 6.34 10.89 -19.14
N ASN A 20 6.46 11.54 -20.30
CA ASN A 20 5.58 11.27 -21.46
C ASN A 20 5.67 9.81 -21.91
N LYS A 21 6.88 9.24 -21.98
CA LYS A 21 7.08 7.83 -22.34
C LYS A 21 6.43 6.90 -21.32
N VAL A 22 6.62 7.16 -20.02
CA VAL A 22 5.98 6.37 -18.94
C VAL A 22 4.46 6.44 -19.03
N PHE A 23 3.93 7.62 -19.32
CA PHE A 23 2.49 7.82 -19.50
C PHE A 23 1.94 7.06 -20.72
N GLU A 24 2.63 7.08 -21.84
CA GLU A 24 2.24 6.39 -23.08
C GLU A 24 2.32 4.86 -22.94
N GLN A 25 3.40 4.33 -22.39
CA GLN A 25 3.61 2.89 -22.25
C GLN A 25 2.81 2.25 -21.11
N ARG A 26 2.26 3.06 -20.18
CA ARG A 26 1.43 2.64 -19.04
C ARG A 26 2.12 1.76 -18.00
N TYR A 27 3.44 1.78 -17.94
CA TYR A 27 4.23 1.14 -16.88
C TYR A 27 5.52 1.90 -16.61
N GLY A 28 6.12 1.65 -15.43
CA GLY A 28 7.40 2.20 -15.02
C GLY A 28 7.80 1.66 -13.65
N ASP A 29 9.06 1.87 -13.29
CA ASP A 29 9.56 1.54 -11.95
C ASP A 29 9.27 2.65 -10.92
N CYS A 30 9.83 2.56 -9.72
CA CYS A 30 9.59 3.52 -8.64
C CYS A 30 9.97 4.96 -9.05
N LYS A 31 11.15 5.15 -9.63
CA LYS A 31 11.63 6.47 -10.05
C LYS A 31 10.87 7.04 -11.25
N ASP A 32 10.47 6.19 -12.18
CA ASP A 32 9.66 6.56 -13.35
C ASP A 32 8.28 7.08 -12.92
N LYS A 33 7.61 6.33 -12.04
CA LYS A 33 6.29 6.69 -11.53
C LYS A 33 6.34 7.93 -10.64
N SER A 34 7.37 8.05 -9.80
CA SER A 34 7.57 9.22 -8.94
C SER A 34 7.83 10.47 -9.77
N LEU A 35 8.70 10.41 -10.78
CA LEU A 35 8.95 11.57 -11.65
C LEU A 35 7.70 11.93 -12.47
N LEU A 36 6.95 10.97 -12.97
CA LEU A 36 5.68 11.24 -13.67
C LEU A 36 4.69 11.94 -12.74
N MET A 37 4.52 11.45 -11.50
CA MET A 37 3.63 12.08 -10.52
C MET A 37 4.06 13.51 -10.20
N VAL A 38 5.36 13.75 -10.00
CA VAL A 38 5.90 15.11 -9.78
C VAL A 38 5.55 16.03 -10.94
N LYS A 39 5.77 15.60 -12.17
CA LYS A 39 5.46 16.43 -13.36
C LYS A 39 3.96 16.70 -13.51
N MET A 40 3.10 15.75 -13.18
CA MET A 40 1.64 15.97 -13.19
C MET A 40 1.20 16.97 -12.11
N LEU A 41 1.85 16.95 -10.93
CA LEU A 41 1.57 17.90 -9.85
C LEU A 41 2.10 19.30 -10.17
N GLU A 42 3.27 19.41 -10.80
CA GLU A 42 3.82 20.69 -11.27
C GLU A 42 2.88 21.37 -12.28
N GLU A 43 2.24 20.64 -13.19
CA GLU A 43 1.24 21.17 -14.14
C GLU A 43 -0.04 21.71 -13.43
N LEU A 44 -0.23 21.35 -12.16
CA LEU A 44 -1.32 21.84 -11.32
C LEU A 44 -0.86 22.90 -10.31
N ASP A 45 0.34 23.46 -10.50
CA ASP A 45 0.98 24.42 -9.59
C ASP A 45 1.19 23.89 -8.16
N ILE A 46 1.30 22.56 -8.00
CA ILE A 46 1.57 21.90 -6.72
C ILE A 46 3.06 21.57 -6.63
N LYS A 47 3.72 22.04 -5.57
CA LYS A 47 5.15 21.76 -5.33
C LYS A 47 5.35 20.31 -4.96
N ALA A 48 6.09 19.60 -5.77
CA ALA A 48 6.40 18.18 -5.54
C ALA A 48 7.85 17.87 -5.94
N TYR A 49 8.44 16.90 -5.25
CA TYR A 49 9.84 16.51 -5.44
C TYR A 49 9.97 14.98 -5.40
N PRO A 50 10.78 14.38 -6.27
CA PRO A 50 11.21 13.00 -6.07
C PRO A 50 12.04 12.93 -4.78
N MET A 51 11.87 11.84 -4.03
CA MET A 51 12.58 11.60 -2.79
C MET A 51 13.10 10.18 -2.77
N LEU A 52 14.40 10.02 -2.54
CA LEU A 52 15.03 8.71 -2.39
C LEU A 52 14.90 8.24 -0.95
N VAL A 53 14.53 6.98 -0.78
CA VAL A 53 14.36 6.32 0.53
C VAL A 53 15.03 4.95 0.53
N ASN A 54 15.17 4.35 1.71
CA ASN A 54 15.54 2.94 1.84
C ASN A 54 14.43 2.18 2.57
N SER A 55 14.00 1.06 2.00
CA SER A 55 12.89 0.27 2.52
C SER A 55 13.22 -0.53 3.78
N THR A 56 14.52 -0.76 4.06
CA THR A 56 15.00 -1.64 5.14
C THR A 56 15.91 -0.95 6.15
N LEU A 57 16.82 -0.08 5.70
CA LEU A 57 17.83 0.54 6.57
C LEU A 57 17.24 1.53 7.57
N LYS A 58 16.19 2.25 7.19
CA LYS A 58 15.53 3.24 8.05
C LYS A 58 16.55 4.23 8.65
N ASN A 59 16.53 4.44 9.97
CA ASN A 59 17.47 5.33 10.67
C ASN A 59 18.94 4.94 10.52
N THR A 60 19.26 3.68 10.28
CA THR A 60 20.65 3.23 10.08
C THR A 60 21.32 3.92 8.88
N ILE A 61 20.52 4.40 7.90
CA ILE A 61 21.07 5.14 6.74
C ILE A 61 21.84 6.41 7.15
N LEU A 62 21.52 7.00 8.30
CA LEU A 62 22.18 8.20 8.81
C LEU A 62 23.62 7.94 9.30
N GLU A 63 23.97 6.69 9.62
CA GLU A 63 25.25 6.27 10.14
C GLU A 63 26.22 5.84 9.03
N LEU A 64 25.71 5.69 7.81
CA LEU A 64 26.47 5.19 6.67
C LEU A 64 27.19 6.33 5.92
N PRO A 65 28.33 6.06 5.28
CA PRO A 65 29.00 7.04 4.43
C PRO A 65 28.09 7.39 3.24
N PRO A 66 28.16 8.62 2.71
CA PRO A 66 27.31 9.02 1.58
C PRO A 66 27.56 8.13 0.35
N SER A 67 26.51 7.41 -0.08
CA SER A 67 26.52 6.61 -1.31
C SER A 67 25.11 6.52 -1.90
N PRO A 68 24.95 6.63 -3.22
CA PRO A 68 23.65 6.41 -3.87
C PRO A 68 23.17 4.96 -3.77
N GLU A 69 24.05 4.01 -3.51
CA GLU A 69 23.74 2.58 -3.39
C GLU A 69 22.91 2.22 -2.15
N PHE A 70 22.82 3.15 -1.18
CA PHE A 70 22.01 2.96 0.01
C PHE A 70 20.52 3.32 -0.20
N PHE A 71 20.13 3.74 -1.39
CA PHE A 71 18.73 3.99 -1.72
C PHE A 71 18.21 2.89 -2.64
N ASP A 72 17.15 2.23 -2.21
CA ASP A 72 16.50 1.15 -2.96
C ASP A 72 15.12 1.53 -3.51
N HIS A 73 14.62 2.73 -3.17
CA HIS A 73 13.29 3.13 -3.58
C HIS A 73 13.17 4.65 -3.78
N CYS A 74 12.18 5.04 -4.58
CA CYS A 74 11.87 6.44 -4.89
C CYS A 74 10.39 6.72 -4.69
N VAL A 75 10.10 7.75 -3.92
CA VAL A 75 8.75 8.22 -3.56
C VAL A 75 8.60 9.70 -3.91
N VAL A 76 7.46 10.30 -3.57
CA VAL A 76 7.18 11.72 -3.84
C VAL A 76 6.90 12.46 -2.54
N LYS A 77 7.63 13.56 -2.32
CA LYS A 77 7.33 14.58 -1.32
C LYS A 77 6.50 15.67 -1.97
N VAL A 78 5.39 16.05 -1.36
CA VAL A 78 4.52 17.13 -1.81
C VAL A 78 4.43 18.18 -0.72
N VAL A 79 4.45 19.46 -1.12
CA VAL A 79 4.25 20.60 -0.23
C VAL A 79 2.97 21.30 -0.68
N ASP A 80 1.94 21.32 0.17
CA ASP A 80 0.70 21.99 -0.15
C ASP A 80 0.80 23.52 -0.02
N ASN A 81 -0.25 24.24 -0.39
CA ASN A 81 -0.29 25.71 -0.33
C ASN A 81 -0.25 26.30 1.10
N ASN A 82 -0.36 25.45 2.12
CA ASN A 82 -0.25 25.83 3.54
C ASN A 82 1.07 25.32 4.15
N ASP A 83 2.04 24.95 3.32
CA ASP A 83 3.33 24.37 3.71
C ASP A 83 3.22 23.03 4.46
N ASN A 84 2.08 22.34 4.38
CA ASN A 84 1.98 20.98 4.92
C ASN A 84 2.74 20.01 4.04
N LEU A 85 3.46 19.10 4.69
CA LEU A 85 4.22 18.03 4.02
C LEU A 85 3.35 16.80 3.88
N MET A 86 3.34 16.24 2.69
CA MET A 86 2.67 14.98 2.36
C MET A 86 3.63 14.09 1.59
N TYR A 87 3.50 12.79 1.77
CA TYR A 87 4.33 11.81 1.09
C TYR A 87 3.45 10.81 0.36
N PHE A 88 3.87 10.43 -0.85
CA PHE A 88 3.14 9.48 -1.70
C PHE A 88 4.11 8.46 -2.27
N ASP A 89 3.69 7.20 -2.22
CA ASP A 89 4.37 6.13 -2.93
C ASP A 89 3.52 5.69 -4.13
N PRO A 90 3.86 6.16 -5.35
CA PRO A 90 3.07 5.86 -6.52
C PRO A 90 3.21 4.40 -7.00
N THR A 91 4.07 3.59 -6.35
CA THR A 91 4.20 2.16 -6.66
C THR A 91 3.13 1.32 -6.01
N LEU A 92 2.55 1.78 -4.90
CA LEU A 92 1.48 1.10 -4.20
C LEU A 92 0.20 1.09 -5.05
N SER A 93 -0.39 -0.08 -5.20
CA SER A 93 -1.64 -0.28 -5.92
C SER A 93 -2.80 -0.48 -4.93
N GLU A 94 -4.03 -0.28 -5.41
CA GLU A 94 -5.28 -0.48 -4.65
C GLU A 94 -5.41 0.42 -3.41
N GLN A 95 -4.60 1.48 -3.31
CA GLN A 95 -4.71 2.45 -2.23
C GLN A 95 -6.04 3.19 -2.29
N SER A 96 -6.63 3.40 -1.13
CA SER A 96 -7.86 4.18 -0.95
C SER A 96 -7.71 5.20 0.17
N GLY A 97 -8.80 5.88 0.50
CA GLY A 97 -8.78 6.97 1.46
C GLY A 97 -8.45 8.33 0.85
N THR A 98 -8.49 9.33 1.68
CA THR A 98 -8.07 10.69 1.36
C THR A 98 -6.57 10.84 1.57
N TYR A 99 -6.00 12.00 1.17
CA TYR A 99 -4.58 12.31 1.47
C TYR A 99 -4.25 12.33 2.97
N LYS A 100 -5.26 12.41 3.85
CA LYS A 100 -5.08 12.44 5.31
C LYS A 100 -4.98 11.06 5.96
N ASN A 101 -5.66 10.06 5.38
CA ASN A 101 -5.76 8.71 5.92
C ASN A 101 -5.22 7.65 4.95
N ARG A 102 -4.50 8.06 3.90
CA ARG A 102 -3.81 7.15 2.99
C ARG A 102 -2.57 6.60 3.69
N HIS A 103 -2.39 5.30 3.60
CA HIS A 103 -1.17 4.68 4.09
C HIS A 103 0.06 5.16 3.32
N PHE A 104 1.11 5.50 4.06
CA PHE A 104 2.45 5.71 3.53
C PHE A 104 3.44 4.86 4.35
N PRO A 105 4.27 4.01 3.72
CA PRO A 105 5.18 3.15 4.44
C PRO A 105 6.16 3.93 5.32
N ASN A 106 6.50 3.37 6.48
CA ASN A 106 7.42 4.01 7.40
C ASN A 106 8.88 3.84 6.94
N TYR A 107 9.32 4.73 6.05
CA TYR A 107 10.71 4.81 5.60
C TYR A 107 11.62 5.55 6.58
N GLU A 108 11.07 6.30 7.54
CA GLU A 108 11.71 7.12 8.56
C GLU A 108 12.52 8.30 8.00
N TYR A 109 13.35 8.10 7.00
CA TYR A 109 14.19 9.13 6.40
C TYR A 109 14.17 9.06 4.88
N GLY A 110 14.24 10.25 4.24
CA GLY A 110 14.33 10.36 2.80
C GLY A 110 15.17 11.54 2.36
N LEU A 111 15.83 11.43 1.23
CA LEU A 111 16.62 12.47 0.62
C LEU A 111 15.88 13.06 -0.58
N VAL A 112 15.47 14.31 -0.48
CA VAL A 112 14.84 15.02 -1.61
C VAL A 112 15.85 15.22 -2.73
N VAL A 113 15.44 14.89 -3.96
CA VAL A 113 16.28 15.05 -5.15
C VAL A 113 16.20 16.51 -5.63
N ASP A 114 16.92 17.38 -4.93
CA ASP A 114 17.11 18.78 -5.26
C ASP A 114 18.54 19.21 -4.94
N LYS A 115 19.13 20.05 -5.83
CA LYS A 115 20.54 20.51 -5.70
C LYS A 115 20.83 21.32 -4.44
N THR A 116 19.83 21.94 -3.87
CA THR A 116 19.95 22.78 -2.67
C THR A 116 19.87 21.98 -1.38
N ILE A 117 19.31 20.77 -1.42
CA ILE A 117 19.12 19.90 -0.27
C ILE A 117 20.39 19.11 0.02
N LYS A 118 20.81 19.12 1.29
CA LYS A 118 22.04 18.46 1.76
C LYS A 118 21.83 17.56 2.99
N SER A 119 20.61 17.39 3.42
CA SER A 119 20.24 16.62 4.60
C SER A 119 19.01 15.76 4.32
N PHE A 120 18.87 14.70 5.09
CA PHE A 120 17.67 13.90 5.09
C PHE A 120 16.50 14.65 5.71
N ASP A 121 15.32 14.44 5.15
CA ASP A 121 14.04 14.76 5.80
C ASP A 121 13.62 13.59 6.71
N THR A 122 13.05 13.90 7.86
CA THR A 122 12.35 12.90 8.68
C THR A 122 10.96 12.69 8.11
N ILE A 123 10.60 11.46 7.85
CA ILE A 123 9.29 11.06 7.35
C ILE A 123 8.46 10.55 8.53
N ILE A 124 7.32 11.20 8.79
CA ILE A 124 6.36 10.74 9.78
C ILE A 124 5.27 9.96 9.06
N SER A 125 5.21 8.65 9.30
CA SER A 125 4.13 7.80 8.80
C SER A 125 3.04 7.70 9.87
N ASN A 126 1.82 8.05 9.51
CA ASN A 126 0.63 7.91 10.34
C ASN A 126 -0.25 6.81 9.73
N SER A 127 -0.12 5.59 10.21
CA SER A 127 -1.05 4.53 9.82
C SER A 127 -1.34 3.63 11.01
N ASP A 128 -2.57 3.64 11.45
CA ASP A 128 -3.11 2.69 12.43
C ASP A 128 -3.59 1.45 11.69
N ASN A 129 -2.66 0.55 11.37
CA ASN A 129 -2.98 -0.68 10.67
C ASN A 129 -3.69 -1.64 11.64
N THR A 130 -4.98 -1.83 11.45
CA THR A 130 -5.75 -2.67 12.35
C THR A 130 -6.64 -3.64 11.58
N VAL A 131 -6.71 -4.86 12.10
CA VAL A 131 -7.67 -5.88 11.67
C VAL A 131 -8.51 -6.25 12.89
N TYR A 132 -9.81 -5.98 12.79
CA TYR A 132 -10.78 -6.38 13.81
C TYR A 132 -11.51 -7.62 13.33
N ILE A 133 -11.51 -8.68 14.13
CA ILE A 133 -12.25 -9.90 13.85
C ILE A 133 -13.32 -10.05 14.93
N TYR A 134 -14.57 -10.13 14.47
CA TYR A 134 -15.72 -10.46 15.32
C TYR A 134 -16.27 -11.82 14.90
N GLU A 135 -16.30 -12.75 15.84
CA GLU A 135 -16.80 -14.12 15.64
C GLU A 135 -18.03 -14.34 16.50
N GLU A 136 -19.08 -14.86 15.91
CA GLU A 136 -20.33 -15.21 16.58
C GLU A 136 -20.65 -16.67 16.33
N TYR A 137 -20.69 -17.44 17.41
CA TYR A 137 -21.04 -18.86 17.41
C TYR A 137 -22.50 -19.07 17.83
N ASP A 138 -23.33 -19.59 16.94
CA ASP A 138 -24.69 -20.04 17.24
C ASP A 138 -24.67 -21.55 17.52
N ILE A 139 -24.75 -21.93 18.79
CA ILE A 139 -24.68 -23.31 19.29
C ILE A 139 -26.06 -23.72 19.80
N LYS A 140 -26.83 -24.43 18.98
CA LYS A 140 -28.17 -24.90 19.34
C LYS A 140 -28.16 -26.17 20.19
N ASP A 141 -27.15 -27.02 20.03
CA ASP A 141 -26.96 -28.27 20.78
C ASP A 141 -25.45 -28.52 20.96
N LEU A 142 -25.03 -28.83 22.18
CA LEU A 142 -23.64 -29.11 22.55
C LEU A 142 -23.04 -30.33 21.84
N LYS A 143 -23.88 -31.21 21.32
CA LYS A 143 -23.48 -32.40 20.55
C LYS A 143 -23.71 -32.25 19.05
N GLY A 144 -24.29 -31.13 18.65
CA GLY A 144 -24.69 -30.85 17.28
C GLY A 144 -23.69 -30.01 16.52
N LYS A 145 -24.15 -29.51 15.37
CA LYS A 145 -23.40 -28.54 14.57
C LYS A 145 -23.61 -27.13 15.11
N ALA A 146 -22.54 -26.34 15.17
CA ALA A 146 -22.59 -24.92 15.38
C ALA A 146 -22.53 -24.14 14.06
N THR A 147 -23.03 -22.94 14.06
CA THR A 147 -22.80 -21.97 12.99
C THR A 147 -21.84 -20.91 13.47
N LEU A 148 -20.84 -20.59 12.67
CA LEU A 148 -19.93 -19.49 12.88
C LEU A 148 -20.24 -18.38 11.86
N ASN A 149 -20.51 -17.17 12.32
CA ASN A 149 -20.56 -15.97 11.51
C ASN A 149 -19.33 -15.13 11.87
N VAL A 150 -18.58 -14.70 10.85
CA VAL A 150 -17.39 -13.89 11.04
C VAL A 150 -17.56 -12.56 10.34
N LYS A 151 -17.15 -11.48 10.99
CA LYS A 151 -17.01 -10.16 10.41
C LYS A 151 -15.58 -9.69 10.65
N THR A 152 -14.81 -9.60 9.57
CA THR A 152 -13.45 -9.05 9.61
C THR A 152 -13.45 -7.65 9.02
N THR A 153 -12.99 -6.68 9.78
CA THR A 153 -12.83 -5.27 9.37
C THR A 153 -11.34 -4.98 9.23
N TYR A 154 -10.93 -4.61 8.04
CA TYR A 154 -9.57 -4.19 7.69
C TYR A 154 -9.55 -2.67 7.54
N THR A 155 -8.53 -2.01 8.10
CA THR A 155 -8.34 -0.57 7.98
C THR A 155 -6.99 -0.25 7.35
N ASP A 156 -6.87 0.91 6.72
CA ASP A 156 -5.65 1.47 6.16
C ASP A 156 -4.88 0.48 5.24
N VAL A 157 -3.62 0.18 5.54
CA VAL A 157 -2.79 -0.72 4.73
C VAL A 157 -3.36 -2.14 4.63
N GLU A 158 -4.03 -2.62 5.67
CA GLU A 158 -4.62 -3.95 5.63
C GLU A 158 -5.85 -3.99 4.70
N ALA A 159 -6.61 -2.89 4.62
CA ALA A 159 -7.68 -2.74 3.62
C ALA A 159 -7.11 -2.71 2.20
N ASP A 160 -6.03 -1.94 1.95
CA ASP A 160 -5.35 -1.88 0.66
C ASP A 160 -4.80 -3.25 0.25
N ARG A 161 -4.16 -3.96 1.19
CA ARG A 161 -3.65 -5.33 0.97
C ARG A 161 -4.77 -6.30 0.63
N MET A 162 -5.88 -6.25 1.36
CA MET A 162 -7.01 -7.15 1.12
C MET A 162 -7.71 -6.85 -0.22
N ARG A 163 -7.83 -5.57 -0.64
CA ARG A 163 -8.29 -5.21 -2.00
C ARG A 163 -7.41 -5.82 -3.08
N TYR A 164 -6.08 -5.75 -2.87
CA TYR A 164 -5.14 -6.38 -3.80
C TYR A 164 -5.34 -7.90 -3.88
N VAL A 165 -5.50 -8.58 -2.75
CA VAL A 165 -5.78 -10.02 -2.69
C VAL A 165 -7.07 -10.35 -3.44
N ILE A 166 -8.17 -9.67 -3.11
CA ILE A 166 -9.49 -9.90 -3.74
C ILE A 166 -9.43 -9.67 -5.26
N LYS A 167 -8.72 -8.63 -5.70
CA LYS A 167 -8.60 -8.30 -7.13
C LYS A 167 -7.79 -9.33 -7.92
N ASN A 168 -6.76 -9.91 -7.30
CA ASN A 168 -5.80 -10.79 -7.97
C ASN A 168 -6.03 -12.29 -7.69
N THR A 169 -7.02 -12.64 -6.87
CA THR A 169 -7.36 -14.04 -6.55
C THR A 169 -8.70 -14.40 -7.21
N ALA A 170 -8.75 -15.59 -7.83
CA ALA A 170 -10.01 -16.11 -8.36
C ALA A 170 -11.01 -16.29 -7.22
N LYS A 171 -12.30 -15.96 -7.46
CA LYS A 171 -13.35 -16.01 -6.42
C LYS A 171 -13.45 -17.37 -5.73
N THR A 172 -13.28 -18.47 -6.49
CA THR A 172 -13.28 -19.83 -5.94
C THR A 172 -12.07 -20.10 -5.05
N SER A 173 -10.88 -19.62 -5.44
CA SER A 173 -9.67 -19.74 -4.65
C SER A 173 -9.77 -18.94 -3.35
N PHE A 174 -10.27 -17.70 -3.42
CA PHE A 174 -10.48 -16.85 -2.26
C PHE A 174 -11.48 -17.50 -1.26
N HIS A 175 -12.59 -18.05 -1.77
CA HIS A 175 -13.56 -18.79 -0.95
C HIS A 175 -12.89 -19.99 -0.24
N ASN A 176 -12.11 -20.79 -0.99
CA ASN A 176 -11.41 -21.95 -0.42
C ASN A 176 -10.34 -21.55 0.61
N GLU A 177 -9.65 -20.42 0.42
CA GLU A 177 -8.68 -19.90 1.38
C GLU A 177 -9.34 -19.54 2.71
N LEU A 178 -10.49 -18.87 2.67
CA LEU A 178 -11.28 -18.55 3.87
C LEU A 178 -11.76 -19.83 4.58
N GLU A 179 -12.33 -20.76 3.85
CA GLU A 179 -12.77 -22.04 4.41
C GLU A 179 -11.60 -22.82 5.03
N ASN A 180 -10.46 -22.90 4.35
CA ASN A 180 -9.27 -23.59 4.82
C ASN A 180 -8.66 -22.92 6.05
N PHE A 181 -8.75 -21.60 6.19
CA PHE A 181 -8.30 -20.92 7.39
C PHE A 181 -9.04 -21.43 8.63
N TYR A 182 -10.37 -21.50 8.58
CA TYR A 182 -11.15 -22.00 9.71
C TYR A 182 -11.08 -23.52 9.88
N ALA A 183 -10.80 -24.27 8.82
CA ALA A 183 -10.60 -25.72 8.90
C ALA A 183 -9.39 -26.12 9.76
N GLN A 184 -8.45 -25.22 10.01
CA GLN A 184 -7.32 -25.44 10.90
C GLN A 184 -7.74 -25.49 12.39
N TYR A 185 -8.86 -24.84 12.73
CA TYR A 185 -9.36 -24.70 14.09
C TYR A 185 -10.62 -25.53 14.35
N HIS A 186 -11.38 -25.83 13.30
CA HIS A 186 -12.67 -26.52 13.40
C HIS A 186 -12.77 -27.69 12.43
N ASN A 187 -13.16 -28.84 12.91
CA ASN A 187 -13.37 -30.01 12.06
C ASN A 187 -14.59 -29.84 11.16
N ASN A 188 -14.45 -30.23 9.88
CA ASN A 188 -15.56 -30.25 8.93
C ASN A 188 -16.25 -28.90 8.68
N VAL A 189 -15.46 -27.82 8.70
CA VAL A 189 -15.97 -26.48 8.32
C VAL A 189 -16.40 -26.49 6.86
N ARG A 190 -17.52 -25.81 6.58
CA ARG A 190 -18.01 -25.52 5.23
C ARG A 190 -18.71 -24.17 5.24
N MET A 191 -18.33 -23.31 4.32
CA MET A 191 -19.04 -22.05 4.11
C MET A 191 -20.43 -22.32 3.53
N ARG A 192 -21.45 -21.71 4.11
CA ARG A 192 -22.86 -21.87 3.66
C ARG A 192 -23.21 -21.00 2.46
N LYS A 193 -22.53 -19.89 2.29
CA LYS A 193 -22.71 -18.94 1.19
C LYS A 193 -21.40 -18.19 0.91
N ASN A 194 -21.34 -17.54 -0.24
CA ASN A 194 -20.20 -16.71 -0.58
C ASN A 194 -20.02 -15.56 0.44
N PRO A 195 -18.78 -15.16 0.73
CA PRO A 195 -18.51 -14.02 1.59
C PRO A 195 -19.10 -12.74 0.99
N VAL A 196 -19.56 -11.85 1.85
CA VAL A 196 -20.01 -10.51 1.47
C VAL A 196 -18.88 -9.52 1.75
N ILE A 197 -18.52 -8.75 0.72
CA ILE A 197 -17.44 -7.75 0.79
C ILE A 197 -18.08 -6.37 0.72
N GLU A 198 -17.80 -5.54 1.72
CA GLU A 198 -18.21 -4.14 1.79
C GLU A 198 -16.92 -3.28 1.77
N ASP A 199 -16.78 -2.42 0.77
CA ASP A 199 -15.57 -1.61 0.56
C ASP A 199 -15.92 -0.12 0.66
N ASN A 200 -15.49 0.53 1.75
CA ASN A 200 -15.62 1.97 1.94
C ASN A 200 -14.27 2.64 1.66
N LYS A 201 -14.11 3.10 0.43
CA LYS A 201 -12.86 3.72 -0.03
C LYS A 201 -12.59 5.09 0.58
N ASP A 202 -13.60 5.81 1.03
CA ASP A 202 -13.45 7.18 1.55
C ASP A 202 -12.72 7.19 2.90
N ILE A 203 -13.02 6.19 3.75
CA ILE A 203 -12.37 6.03 5.06
C ILE A 203 -11.32 4.93 5.09
N ASN A 204 -10.97 4.38 3.93
CA ASN A 204 -10.04 3.27 3.76
C ASN A 204 -10.35 2.06 4.64
N GLU A 205 -11.60 1.61 4.62
CA GLU A 205 -12.10 0.45 5.36
C GLU A 205 -12.65 -0.60 4.40
N LEU A 206 -12.34 -1.88 4.65
CA LEU A 206 -12.90 -3.01 3.94
C LEU A 206 -13.41 -4.05 4.94
N ILE A 207 -14.65 -4.50 4.76
CA ILE A 207 -15.28 -5.50 5.63
C ILE A 207 -15.56 -6.76 4.82
N ILE A 208 -15.18 -7.91 5.39
CA ILE A 208 -15.53 -9.24 4.89
C ILE A 208 -16.45 -9.91 5.90
N LYS A 209 -17.62 -10.37 5.43
CA LYS A 209 -18.58 -11.15 6.23
C LYS A 209 -18.64 -12.57 5.70
N GLU A 210 -18.40 -13.52 6.56
CA GLU A 210 -18.35 -14.96 6.26
C GLU A 210 -19.43 -15.71 7.05
N PHE A 211 -19.98 -16.78 6.47
CA PHE A 211 -21.16 -17.48 7.03
C PHE A 211 -21.08 -18.99 6.86
#